data_a1e60ea95ba19ab5f54dba0f89328026
#
_entry.id   a1e60ea95ba19ab5f54dba0f89328026
#
_cell.length_a   1.000
_cell.length_b   1.000
_cell.length_c   1.000
_cell.angle_alpha   90.00
_cell.angle_beta   90.00
_cell.angle_gamma   90.00
#
_symmetry.space_group_name_H-M   'P 1'
#
loop_
_entity.id
_entity.type
_entity.pdbx_description
1 polymer ?
#
loop_
_entity_poly.entity_id
_entity_poly.type
_entity_poly.pdbx_seq_one_letter_code
_entity_poly.pdbx_strand_id
1 'polypeptide(L)'
;MKKEQVIELLGPDWERSSEIILKYNKEINRELDKQPALPFVIYLDRVIKNFKFIFNMASDMNVDLEETDWGRALLDIFSKSAKKFKEAHKYIDSLELLLLIYLANPSNKTSIKYDVAEMCVELGRYDVFEEYFQDTTDLELLMAGTLLAIMTEGEEEARVYFERLREEHRDVAQFFEKDFHLSNNIKRTIPKTLKNNDEFFNMLMRYKEYLQSGHFYSTLRYFAKNPVNIRKIKEEKEKIQRQKIEMDRFLQSLGIKRGDYAWNLVNFGIGTKDDFKNFTKKEVLSIDGIGPKTITKLEEAGVEFKGE
;
A
#
# COMPACT_ATOMS: atom_id res chain seq x y z
N MET A 1 1.35 -6.57 30.79
CA MET A 1 0.10 -7.35 30.57
C MET A 1 -0.46 -7.88 31.89
N LYS A 2 -1.77 -7.76 32.14
CA LYS A 2 -2.40 -8.30 33.38
C LYS A 2 -2.63 -9.81 33.24
N LYS A 3 -2.67 -10.52 34.41
CA LYS A 3 -2.85 -11.99 34.44
C LYS A 3 -4.14 -12.45 33.75
N GLU A 4 -5.21 -11.69 33.89
CA GLU A 4 -6.52 -11.96 33.26
C GLU A 4 -6.42 -11.93 31.74
N GLN A 5 -5.69 -10.97 31.21
CA GLN A 5 -5.44 -10.86 29.74
C GLN A 5 -4.60 -12.04 29.24
N VAL A 6 -3.61 -12.50 30.01
CA VAL A 6 -2.80 -13.68 29.68
C VAL A 6 -3.66 -14.95 29.63
N ILE A 7 -4.56 -15.12 30.61
CA ILE A 7 -5.48 -16.26 30.65
C ILE A 7 -6.45 -16.22 29.47
N GLU A 8 -6.92 -15.04 29.08
CA GLU A 8 -7.80 -14.86 27.94
C GLU A 8 -7.10 -15.23 26.61
N LEU A 9 -5.84 -14.84 26.44
CA LEU A 9 -5.03 -15.14 25.27
C LEU A 9 -4.57 -16.59 25.16
N LEU A 10 -4.15 -17.21 26.27
CA LEU A 10 -3.50 -18.52 26.30
C LEU A 10 -4.37 -19.64 26.87
N GLY A 11 -5.53 -19.29 27.45
CA GLY A 11 -6.42 -20.22 28.15
C GLY A 11 -6.05 -20.44 29.62
N PRO A 12 -6.83 -21.26 30.34
CA PRO A 12 -6.63 -21.52 31.76
C PRO A 12 -5.26 -22.13 32.07
N ASP A 13 -4.70 -22.93 31.17
CA ASP A 13 -3.38 -23.56 31.31
C ASP A 13 -2.27 -22.66 30.72
N TRP A 14 -2.38 -21.35 30.90
CA TRP A 14 -1.50 -20.34 30.32
C TRP A 14 0.00 -20.55 30.59
N GLU A 15 0.35 -21.06 31.78
CA GLU A 15 1.75 -21.35 32.13
C GLU A 15 2.34 -22.41 31.20
N ARG A 16 1.61 -23.51 30.99
CA ARG A 16 2.00 -24.57 30.05
C ARG A 16 2.04 -24.08 28.59
N SER A 17 1.05 -23.28 28.21
CA SER A 17 1.00 -22.70 26.86
C SER A 17 2.20 -21.79 26.60
N SER A 18 2.57 -20.95 27.57
CA SER A 18 3.75 -20.06 27.46
C SER A 18 5.07 -20.86 27.38
N GLU A 19 5.22 -21.94 28.16
CA GLU A 19 6.37 -22.84 28.09
C GLU A 19 6.48 -23.51 26.68
N ILE A 20 5.37 -23.90 26.09
CA ILE A 20 5.31 -24.49 24.75
C ILE A 20 5.79 -23.47 23.73
N ILE A 21 5.34 -22.22 23.78
CA ILE A 21 5.77 -21.14 22.87
C ILE A 21 7.29 -20.94 22.99
N LEU A 22 7.80 -20.81 24.21
CA LEU A 22 9.24 -20.64 24.45
C LEU A 22 10.07 -21.82 23.92
N LYS A 23 9.54 -23.05 24.04
CA LYS A 23 10.18 -24.25 23.48
C LYS A 23 10.22 -24.19 21.94
N TYR A 24 9.10 -23.90 21.28
CA TYR A 24 9.08 -23.76 19.83
C TYR A 24 10.06 -22.68 19.34
N ASN A 25 10.11 -21.53 20.01
CA ASN A 25 11.06 -20.49 19.64
C ASN A 25 12.52 -20.99 19.69
N LYS A 26 12.90 -21.70 20.74
CA LYS A 26 14.25 -22.29 20.85
C LYS A 26 14.54 -23.31 19.74
N GLU A 27 13.58 -24.17 19.43
CA GLU A 27 13.70 -25.16 18.34
C GLU A 27 13.83 -24.48 16.97
N ILE A 28 13.00 -23.49 16.66
CA ILE A 28 13.05 -22.74 15.42
C ILE A 28 14.39 -22.03 15.27
N ASN A 29 14.87 -21.35 16.33
CA ASN A 29 16.17 -20.67 16.31
C ASN A 29 17.33 -21.61 16.08
N ARG A 30 17.27 -22.84 16.61
CA ARG A 30 18.31 -23.84 16.41
C ARG A 30 18.34 -24.41 14.98
N GLU A 31 17.18 -24.54 14.35
CA GLU A 31 17.03 -25.20 13.04
C GLU A 31 16.99 -24.22 11.87
N LEU A 32 16.82 -22.92 12.14
CA LEU A 32 16.58 -21.88 11.12
C LEU A 32 17.62 -21.86 10.00
N ASP A 33 18.89 -22.02 10.35
CA ASP A 33 20.02 -21.97 9.42
C ASP A 33 20.42 -23.33 8.84
N LYS A 34 19.84 -24.42 9.38
CA LYS A 34 20.22 -25.78 9.00
C LYS A 34 19.28 -26.42 7.99
N GLN A 35 18.03 -25.95 7.92
CA GLN A 35 17.00 -26.57 7.13
C GLN A 35 16.86 -25.90 5.76
N PRO A 36 16.68 -26.65 4.67
CA PRO A 36 16.21 -26.10 3.40
C PRO A 36 14.91 -25.33 3.58
N ALA A 37 14.73 -24.23 2.84
CA ALA A 37 13.58 -23.34 3.02
C ALA A 37 12.23 -24.08 2.96
N LEU A 38 12.02 -24.94 1.94
CA LEU A 38 10.70 -25.55 1.71
C LEU A 38 10.24 -26.55 2.78
N PRO A 39 11.05 -27.54 3.23
CA PRO A 39 10.65 -28.44 4.31
C PRO A 39 10.41 -27.71 5.63
N PHE A 40 11.21 -26.69 5.89
CA PHE A 40 11.09 -25.88 7.11
C PHE A 40 9.83 -25.03 7.10
N VAL A 41 9.43 -24.48 5.95
CA VAL A 41 8.18 -23.75 5.76
C VAL A 41 6.95 -24.60 6.14
N ILE A 42 6.94 -25.88 5.79
CA ILE A 42 5.83 -26.79 6.17
C ILE A 42 5.75 -26.97 7.69
N TYR A 43 6.88 -27.05 8.36
CA TYR A 43 6.94 -27.10 9.83
C TYR A 43 6.43 -25.79 10.44
N LEU A 44 6.92 -24.65 9.95
CA LEU A 44 6.50 -23.32 10.41
C LEU A 44 5.01 -23.09 10.22
N ASP A 45 4.43 -23.49 9.07
CA ASP A 45 3.00 -23.35 8.81
C ASP A 45 2.13 -24.08 9.87
N ARG A 46 2.58 -25.25 10.33
CA ARG A 46 1.89 -25.96 11.43
C ARG A 46 1.99 -25.22 12.75
N VAL A 47 3.15 -24.68 13.08
CA VAL A 47 3.36 -23.90 14.33
C VAL A 47 2.50 -22.63 14.30
N ILE A 48 2.49 -21.92 13.17
CA ILE A 48 1.70 -20.69 12.98
C ILE A 48 0.21 -20.96 13.17
N LYS A 49 -0.33 -22.01 12.55
CA LYS A 49 -1.76 -22.38 12.67
C LYS A 49 -2.21 -22.59 14.11
N ASN A 50 -1.31 -23.05 14.96
CA ASN A 50 -1.62 -23.26 16.38
C ASN A 50 -1.69 -21.95 17.17
N PHE A 51 -1.04 -20.87 16.72
CA PHE A 51 -0.89 -19.64 17.49
C PHE A 51 -1.44 -18.39 16.81
N LYS A 52 -1.83 -18.46 15.53
CA LYS A 52 -2.34 -17.29 14.76
C LYS A 52 -3.49 -16.57 15.47
N PHE A 53 -4.37 -17.31 16.14
CA PHE A 53 -5.51 -16.74 16.87
C PHE A 53 -5.10 -15.78 18.00
N ILE A 54 -3.93 -15.99 18.61
CA ILE A 54 -3.43 -15.14 19.71
C ILE A 54 -3.17 -13.71 19.18
N PHE A 55 -2.69 -13.56 17.96
CA PHE A 55 -2.45 -12.25 17.36
C PHE A 55 -3.75 -11.49 17.14
N ASN A 56 -4.79 -12.15 16.63
CA ASN A 56 -6.10 -11.53 16.44
C ASN A 56 -6.68 -11.07 17.78
N MET A 57 -6.67 -11.96 18.77
CA MET A 57 -7.14 -11.61 20.13
C MET A 57 -6.32 -10.49 20.77
N ALA A 58 -5.00 -10.50 20.63
CA ALA A 58 -4.14 -9.43 21.16
C ALA A 58 -4.44 -8.08 20.50
N SER A 59 -4.69 -8.07 19.19
CA SER A 59 -5.11 -6.88 18.46
C SER A 59 -6.48 -6.37 18.94
N ASP A 60 -7.47 -7.25 19.04
CA ASP A 60 -8.82 -6.92 19.51
C ASP A 60 -8.84 -6.38 20.95
N MET A 61 -8.00 -6.93 21.79
CA MET A 61 -7.84 -6.50 23.19
C MET A 61 -6.92 -5.29 23.37
N ASN A 62 -6.30 -4.80 22.28
CA ASN A 62 -5.26 -3.76 22.29
C ASN A 62 -4.13 -4.06 23.31
N VAL A 63 -3.63 -5.30 23.28
CA VAL A 63 -2.59 -5.80 24.18
C VAL A 63 -1.28 -5.90 23.43
N ASP A 64 -0.20 -5.42 24.03
CA ASP A 64 1.15 -5.53 23.47
C ASP A 64 1.80 -6.85 23.90
N LEU A 65 2.07 -7.71 22.93
CA LEU A 65 2.73 -9.00 23.15
C LEU A 65 4.18 -8.85 23.62
N GLU A 66 4.87 -7.74 23.33
CA GLU A 66 6.24 -7.50 23.78
C GLU A 66 6.39 -7.39 25.30
N GLU A 67 5.31 -7.15 26.03
CA GLU A 67 5.36 -7.05 27.49
C GLU A 67 5.69 -8.37 28.18
N THR A 68 5.67 -9.51 27.49
CA THR A 68 5.92 -10.83 28.08
C THR A 68 6.98 -11.61 27.33
N ASP A 69 7.68 -12.54 28.04
CA ASP A 69 8.71 -13.38 27.40
C ASP A 69 8.13 -14.30 26.33
N TRP A 70 6.97 -14.89 26.58
CA TRP A 70 6.29 -15.76 25.62
C TRP A 70 5.75 -14.95 24.42
N GLY A 71 5.29 -13.73 24.65
CA GLY A 71 4.82 -12.85 23.59
C GLY A 71 5.97 -12.43 22.66
N ARG A 72 7.13 -12.02 23.23
CA ARG A 72 8.35 -11.77 22.44
C ARG A 72 8.80 -13.00 21.66
N ALA A 73 8.74 -14.18 22.27
CA ALA A 73 9.06 -15.43 21.59
C ALA A 73 8.10 -15.73 20.43
N LEU A 74 6.81 -15.44 20.61
CA LEU A 74 5.80 -15.62 19.57
C LEU A 74 6.01 -14.65 18.41
N LEU A 75 6.27 -13.38 18.69
CA LEU A 75 6.62 -12.37 17.69
C LEU A 75 7.87 -12.78 16.89
N ASP A 76 8.89 -13.31 17.56
CA ASP A 76 10.11 -13.79 16.93
C ASP A 76 9.85 -15.01 16.00
N ILE A 77 9.02 -15.98 16.44
CA ILE A 77 8.58 -17.10 15.62
C ILE A 77 7.93 -16.61 14.33
N PHE A 78 6.97 -15.69 14.45
CA PHE A 78 6.20 -15.21 13.30
C PHE A 78 7.06 -14.36 12.36
N SER A 79 7.93 -13.49 12.89
CA SER A 79 8.86 -12.68 12.09
C SER A 79 9.81 -13.55 11.28
N LYS A 80 10.42 -14.57 11.91
CA LYS A 80 11.29 -15.53 11.21
C LYS A 80 10.55 -16.37 10.20
N SER A 81 9.31 -16.74 10.49
CA SER A 81 8.44 -17.45 9.58
C SER A 81 8.11 -16.62 8.35
N ALA A 82 7.77 -15.34 8.52
CA ALA A 82 7.51 -14.42 7.43
C ALA A 82 8.73 -14.30 6.49
N LYS A 83 9.95 -14.17 7.07
CA LYS A 83 11.19 -14.16 6.30
C LYS A 83 11.41 -15.46 5.51
N LYS A 84 11.19 -16.62 6.15
CA LYS A 84 11.32 -17.93 5.47
C LYS A 84 10.26 -18.13 4.39
N PHE A 85 9.05 -17.65 4.59
CA PHE A 85 8.01 -17.67 3.57
C PHE A 85 8.40 -16.80 2.37
N LYS A 86 8.94 -15.61 2.60
CA LYS A 86 9.50 -14.74 1.54
C LYS A 86 10.61 -15.46 0.77
N GLU A 87 11.60 -16.07 1.46
CA GLU A 87 12.68 -16.84 0.85
C GLU A 87 12.17 -18.04 0.02
N ALA A 88 11.03 -18.62 0.40
CA ALA A 88 10.36 -19.71 -0.32
C ALA A 88 9.35 -19.23 -1.38
N HIS A 89 9.34 -17.94 -1.72
CA HIS A 89 8.42 -17.29 -2.67
C HIS A 89 6.93 -17.39 -2.29
N LYS A 90 6.63 -17.60 -1.00
CA LYS A 90 5.29 -17.57 -0.44
C LYS A 90 4.96 -16.15 0.06
N TYR A 91 4.90 -15.21 -0.86
CA TYR A 91 4.82 -13.78 -0.54
C TYR A 91 3.50 -13.40 0.14
N ILE A 92 2.37 -14.02 -0.25
CA ILE A 92 1.05 -13.77 0.38
C ILE A 92 1.07 -14.22 1.84
N ASP A 93 1.55 -15.45 2.11
CA ASP A 93 1.66 -15.98 3.48
C ASP A 93 2.61 -15.08 4.32
N SER A 94 3.71 -14.59 3.72
CA SER A 94 4.65 -13.67 4.37
C SER A 94 3.96 -12.35 4.75
N LEU A 95 3.22 -11.73 3.84
CA LEU A 95 2.48 -10.48 4.09
C LEU A 95 1.44 -10.66 5.20
N GLU A 96 0.68 -11.76 5.18
CA GLU A 96 -0.30 -12.05 6.25
C GLU A 96 0.35 -12.09 7.64
N LEU A 97 1.52 -12.75 7.76
CA LEU A 97 2.22 -12.83 9.04
C LEU A 97 2.75 -11.48 9.49
N LEU A 98 3.32 -10.70 8.59
CA LEU A 98 3.81 -9.35 8.88
C LEU A 98 2.69 -8.42 9.33
N LEU A 99 1.51 -8.50 8.71
CA LEU A 99 0.32 -7.74 9.12
C LEU A 99 -0.15 -8.15 10.52
N LEU A 100 -0.19 -9.44 10.83
CA LEU A 100 -0.54 -9.91 12.17
C LEU A 100 0.41 -9.35 13.24
N ILE A 101 1.73 -9.39 12.97
CA ILE A 101 2.73 -8.83 13.88
C ILE A 101 2.54 -7.31 14.01
N TYR A 102 2.33 -6.61 12.89
CA TYR A 102 2.15 -5.16 12.87
C TYR A 102 0.93 -4.73 13.71
N LEU A 103 -0.17 -5.45 13.60
CA LEU A 103 -1.42 -5.14 14.32
C LEU A 103 -1.34 -5.47 15.82
N ALA A 104 -0.68 -6.57 16.19
CA ALA A 104 -0.59 -7.04 17.56
C ALA A 104 0.63 -6.52 18.33
N ASN A 105 1.43 -5.64 17.74
CA ASN A 105 2.64 -5.09 18.36
C ASN A 105 2.71 -3.56 18.17
N PRO A 106 1.90 -2.78 18.91
CA PRO A 106 1.88 -1.33 18.81
C PRO A 106 3.21 -0.65 19.12
N SER A 107 4.01 -1.22 20.03
CA SER A 107 5.28 -0.63 20.46
C SER A 107 6.39 -0.74 19.41
N ASN A 108 6.39 -1.80 18.59
CA ASN A 108 7.43 -2.06 17.59
C ASN A 108 6.95 -1.87 16.13
N LYS A 109 5.88 -1.13 15.91
CA LYS A 109 5.38 -0.82 14.57
C LYS A 109 6.42 -0.16 13.67
N THR A 110 7.43 0.48 14.26
CA THR A 110 8.47 1.21 13.52
C THR A 110 9.35 0.34 12.63
N SER A 111 9.66 -0.91 12.99
CA SER A 111 10.48 -1.81 12.17
C SER A 111 9.64 -2.64 11.21
N ILE A 112 8.56 -3.24 11.68
CA ILE A 112 7.71 -4.15 10.89
C ILE A 112 6.97 -3.43 9.76
N LYS A 113 6.61 -2.15 9.94
CA LYS A 113 5.93 -1.36 8.89
C LYS A 113 6.69 -1.35 7.56
N TYR A 114 8.01 -1.33 7.60
CA TYR A 114 8.83 -1.35 6.38
C TYR A 114 8.80 -2.70 5.67
N ASP A 115 8.76 -3.79 6.44
CA ASP A 115 8.66 -5.13 5.87
C ASP A 115 7.27 -5.38 5.27
N VAL A 116 6.20 -4.85 5.91
CA VAL A 116 4.84 -4.85 5.34
C VAL A 116 4.81 -4.06 4.04
N ALA A 117 5.36 -2.84 4.03
CA ALA A 117 5.38 -1.99 2.85
C ALA A 117 6.17 -2.63 1.69
N GLU A 118 7.33 -3.24 1.97
CA GLU A 118 8.11 -3.98 0.99
C GLU A 118 7.31 -5.12 0.38
N MET A 119 6.60 -5.90 1.20
CA MET A 119 5.76 -6.98 0.70
C MET A 119 4.55 -6.49 -0.11
N CYS A 120 4.00 -5.32 0.23
CA CYS A 120 2.97 -4.68 -0.59
C CYS A 120 3.52 -4.31 -1.98
N VAL A 121 4.75 -3.76 -2.05
CA VAL A 121 5.42 -3.45 -3.34
C VAL A 121 5.67 -4.73 -4.15
N GLU A 122 6.21 -5.79 -3.53
CA GLU A 122 6.46 -7.08 -4.19
C GLU A 122 5.20 -7.72 -4.78
N LEU A 123 4.07 -7.53 -4.12
CA LEU A 123 2.79 -8.15 -4.49
C LEU A 123 1.86 -7.22 -5.30
N GLY A 124 2.21 -5.95 -5.46
CA GLY A 124 1.32 -4.95 -6.07
C GLY A 124 0.05 -4.70 -5.24
N ARG A 125 0.11 -4.80 -3.89
CA ARG A 125 -1.04 -4.66 -2.99
C ARG A 125 -1.18 -3.22 -2.51
N TYR A 126 -1.59 -2.35 -3.43
CA TYR A 126 -1.86 -0.93 -3.14
C TYR A 126 -3.00 -0.76 -2.13
N ASP A 127 -4.04 -1.57 -2.24
CA ASP A 127 -5.18 -1.60 -1.32
C ASP A 127 -4.76 -1.76 0.15
N VAL A 128 -3.87 -2.73 0.42
CA VAL A 128 -3.33 -2.97 1.78
C VAL A 128 -2.41 -1.83 2.20
N PHE A 129 -1.55 -1.36 1.30
CA PHE A 129 -0.63 -0.27 1.61
C PHE A 129 -1.39 1.00 2.00
N GLU A 130 -2.41 1.37 1.24
CA GLU A 130 -3.20 2.57 1.48
C GLU A 130 -3.97 2.48 2.80
N GLU A 131 -4.56 1.32 3.12
CA GLU A 131 -5.28 1.10 4.38
C GLU A 131 -4.45 1.46 5.61
N TYR A 132 -3.14 1.12 5.62
CA TYR A 132 -2.29 1.29 6.80
C TYR A 132 -1.34 2.49 6.73
N PHE A 133 -1.01 3.00 5.54
CA PHE A 133 0.10 3.95 5.35
C PHE A 133 -0.24 5.19 4.52
N GLN A 134 -1.49 5.41 4.14
CA GLN A 134 -1.91 6.54 3.29
C GLN A 134 -1.44 7.91 3.80
N ASP A 135 -1.43 8.13 5.12
CA ASP A 135 -1.06 9.41 5.75
C ASP A 135 0.37 9.46 6.27
N THR A 136 1.23 8.54 5.83
CA THR A 136 2.63 8.49 6.28
C THR A 136 3.42 9.74 5.87
N THR A 137 4.36 10.14 6.74
CA THR A 137 5.41 11.13 6.44
C THR A 137 6.80 10.49 6.42
N ASP A 138 6.87 9.19 6.63
CA ASP A 138 8.09 8.41 6.70
C ASP A 138 8.70 8.23 5.30
N LEU A 139 10.00 8.49 5.19
CA LEU A 139 10.73 8.47 3.91
C LEU A 139 10.57 7.13 3.17
N GLU A 140 10.78 6.03 3.89
CA GLU A 140 10.80 4.70 3.28
C GLU A 140 9.39 4.28 2.84
N LEU A 141 8.38 4.64 3.62
CA LEU A 141 6.98 4.38 3.27
C LEU A 141 6.49 5.29 2.12
N LEU A 142 6.91 6.56 2.08
CA LEU A 142 6.58 7.45 0.95
C LEU A 142 7.21 6.95 -0.35
N MET A 143 8.42 6.41 -0.29
CA MET A 143 9.05 5.78 -1.46
C MET A 143 8.31 4.50 -1.86
N ALA A 144 7.95 3.65 -0.89
CA ALA A 144 7.14 2.45 -1.16
C ALA A 144 5.82 2.79 -1.85
N GLY A 145 5.07 3.75 -1.32
CA GLY A 145 3.82 4.24 -1.91
C GLY A 145 4.02 4.79 -3.33
N THR A 146 5.11 5.53 -3.56
CA THR A 146 5.45 6.04 -4.89
C THR A 146 5.69 4.89 -5.89
N LEU A 147 6.54 3.92 -5.54
CA LEU A 147 6.86 2.78 -6.40
C LEU A 147 5.63 1.92 -6.67
N LEU A 148 4.88 1.63 -5.63
CA LEU A 148 3.67 0.82 -5.72
C LEU A 148 2.61 1.49 -6.61
N ALA A 149 2.37 2.79 -6.42
CA ALA A 149 1.43 3.54 -7.25
C ALA A 149 1.87 3.62 -8.72
N ILE A 150 3.18 3.74 -9.02
CA ILE A 150 3.69 3.64 -10.41
C ILE A 150 3.29 2.29 -11.03
N MET A 151 3.29 1.22 -10.24
CA MET A 151 3.01 -0.13 -10.72
C MET A 151 1.52 -0.40 -10.93
N THR A 152 0.65 0.15 -10.10
CA THR A 152 -0.75 -0.28 -9.97
C THR A 152 -1.77 0.80 -10.31
N GLU A 153 -1.54 2.06 -9.91
CA GLU A 153 -2.52 3.15 -10.00
C GLU A 153 -2.18 4.18 -11.08
N GLY A 154 -0.90 4.25 -11.48
CA GLY A 154 -0.42 5.17 -12.49
C GLY A 154 0.26 6.43 -11.94
N GLU A 155 0.58 7.33 -12.87
CA GLU A 155 1.47 8.48 -12.62
C GLU A 155 0.88 9.50 -11.65
N GLU A 156 -0.42 9.73 -11.68
CA GLU A 156 -1.06 10.76 -10.84
C GLU A 156 -1.00 10.39 -9.36
N GLU A 157 -1.33 9.14 -9.03
CA GLU A 157 -1.29 8.67 -7.64
C GLU A 157 0.15 8.59 -7.12
N ALA A 158 1.06 8.06 -7.94
CA ALA A 158 2.48 8.02 -7.63
C ALA A 158 3.04 9.42 -7.37
N ARG A 159 2.57 10.42 -8.10
CA ARG A 159 2.97 11.80 -7.93
C ARG A 159 2.54 12.38 -6.58
N VAL A 160 1.39 11.99 -6.06
CA VAL A 160 0.93 12.43 -4.73
C VAL A 160 1.93 11.99 -3.65
N TYR A 161 2.35 10.72 -3.67
CA TYR A 161 3.35 10.21 -2.72
C TYR A 161 4.71 10.86 -2.90
N PHE A 162 5.16 11.07 -4.15
CA PHE A 162 6.45 11.69 -4.43
C PHE A 162 6.50 13.18 -4.04
N GLU A 163 5.42 13.94 -4.24
CA GLU A 163 5.40 15.34 -3.79
C GLU A 163 5.35 15.45 -2.27
N ARG A 164 4.67 14.53 -1.56
CA ARG A 164 4.77 14.43 -0.10
C ARG A 164 6.19 14.11 0.34
N LEU A 165 6.87 13.19 -0.35
CA LEU A 165 8.30 12.93 -0.11
C LEU A 165 9.14 14.18 -0.33
N ARG A 166 8.82 15.01 -1.34
CA ARG A 166 9.49 16.29 -1.57
C ARG A 166 9.25 17.30 -0.45
N GLU A 167 8.04 17.38 0.06
CA GLU A 167 7.68 18.29 1.16
C GLU A 167 8.39 17.91 2.46
N GLU A 168 8.39 16.62 2.80
CA GLU A 168 8.94 16.10 4.06
C GLU A 168 10.47 15.86 3.98
N HIS A 169 10.99 15.41 2.84
CA HIS A 169 12.36 14.95 2.63
C HIS A 169 12.99 15.59 1.39
N ARG A 170 13.10 16.92 1.38
CA ARG A 170 13.54 17.70 0.24
C ARG A 170 14.87 17.25 -0.37
N ASP A 171 15.85 16.93 0.46
CA ASP A 171 17.19 16.51 0.00
C ASP A 171 17.14 15.20 -0.76
N VAL A 172 16.23 14.30 -0.37
CA VAL A 172 15.99 13.02 -1.06
C VAL A 172 15.33 13.26 -2.41
N ALA A 173 14.31 14.12 -2.49
CA ALA A 173 13.68 14.47 -3.76
C ALA A 173 14.71 15.09 -4.74
N GLN A 174 15.58 15.99 -4.26
CA GLN A 174 16.66 16.59 -5.05
C GLN A 174 17.71 15.57 -5.52
N PHE A 175 17.90 14.48 -4.78
CA PHE A 175 18.77 13.39 -5.21
C PHE A 175 18.32 12.80 -6.54
N PHE A 176 17.01 12.62 -6.75
CA PHE A 176 16.44 12.09 -7.99
C PHE A 176 16.47 13.06 -9.18
N GLU A 177 16.74 14.36 -8.98
CA GLU A 177 16.93 15.31 -10.09
C GLU A 177 18.17 15.02 -10.92
N LYS A 178 19.19 14.42 -10.29
CA LYS A 178 20.50 14.16 -10.87
C LYS A 178 20.55 12.83 -11.58
N ASP A 179 21.41 12.71 -12.59
CA ASP A 179 21.76 11.40 -13.13
C ASP A 179 22.58 10.65 -12.09
N PHE A 180 22.01 9.57 -11.56
CA PHE A 180 22.76 8.67 -10.72
C PHE A 180 22.56 7.23 -11.22
N HIS A 181 23.62 6.46 -11.15
CA HIS A 181 23.54 5.02 -11.29
C HIS A 181 23.75 4.42 -9.89
N LEU A 182 22.81 3.62 -9.44
CA LEU A 182 22.99 2.80 -8.24
C LEU A 182 24.09 1.76 -8.55
N SER A 183 25.33 2.22 -8.60
CA SER A 183 26.50 1.36 -8.73
C SER A 183 26.76 0.64 -7.42
N ASN A 184 27.58 -0.43 -7.44
CA ASN A 184 28.04 -1.10 -6.23
C ASN A 184 28.77 -0.17 -5.23
N ASN A 185 28.99 1.08 -5.58
CA ASN A 185 29.66 2.12 -4.80
C ASN A 185 28.72 3.31 -4.51
N ILE A 186 27.47 3.02 -4.09
CA ILE A 186 26.43 3.99 -3.75
C ILE A 186 26.95 5.15 -2.90
N LYS A 187 27.82 4.86 -1.92
CA LYS A 187 28.39 5.87 -1.01
C LYS A 187 29.17 7.01 -1.71
N ARG A 188 29.66 6.80 -2.94
CA ARG A 188 30.40 7.83 -3.70
C ARG A 188 29.50 8.78 -4.48
N THR A 189 28.30 8.33 -4.84
CA THR A 189 27.34 9.11 -5.64
C THR A 189 26.36 9.91 -4.82
N ILE A 190 26.24 9.62 -3.52
CA ILE A 190 25.30 10.27 -2.60
C ILE A 190 25.80 11.66 -2.22
N PRO A 191 24.91 12.70 -2.23
CA PRO A 191 25.22 14.01 -1.71
C PRO A 191 25.74 13.96 -0.27
N LYS A 192 26.64 14.90 0.09
CA LYS A 192 27.20 14.95 1.46
C LYS A 192 26.14 15.06 2.54
N THR A 193 25.03 15.75 2.27
CA THR A 193 23.88 15.92 3.16
C THR A 193 23.16 14.62 3.49
N LEU A 194 23.18 13.66 2.58
CA LEU A 194 22.53 12.33 2.74
C LEU A 194 23.51 11.22 3.15
N LYS A 195 24.84 11.48 3.22
CA LYS A 195 25.85 10.46 3.51
C LYS A 195 25.74 9.80 4.88
N ASN A 196 25.16 10.50 5.85
CA ASN A 196 24.97 10.03 7.23
C ASN A 196 23.49 9.80 7.55
N ASN A 197 22.63 9.68 6.54
CA ASN A 197 21.21 9.41 6.72
C ASN A 197 20.96 7.90 6.54
N ASP A 198 20.87 7.18 7.66
CA ASP A 198 20.66 5.73 7.67
C ASP A 198 19.30 5.35 7.08
N GLU A 199 18.26 6.15 7.29
CA GLU A 199 16.92 5.94 6.73
C GLU A 199 16.97 5.98 5.18
N PHE A 200 17.66 6.98 4.63
CA PHE A 200 17.87 7.07 3.19
C PHE A 200 18.63 5.86 2.62
N PHE A 201 19.66 5.39 3.33
CA PHE A 201 20.41 4.20 2.92
C PHE A 201 19.56 2.94 2.98
N ASN A 202 18.77 2.77 4.04
CA ASN A 202 17.88 1.63 4.20
C ASN A 202 16.86 1.61 3.06
N MET A 203 16.23 2.74 2.75
CA MET A 203 15.32 2.91 1.63
C MET A 203 15.97 2.52 0.29
N LEU A 204 17.18 3.05 0.01
CA LEU A 204 17.90 2.72 -1.23
C LEU A 204 18.25 1.23 -1.33
N MET A 205 18.61 0.58 -0.23
CA MET A 205 18.97 -0.83 -0.22
C MET A 205 17.75 -1.73 -0.36
N ARG A 206 16.63 -1.36 0.29
CA ARG A 206 15.37 -2.11 0.25
C ARG A 206 14.76 -2.10 -1.16
N TYR A 207 14.74 -0.94 -1.82
CA TYR A 207 14.13 -0.77 -3.14
C TYR A 207 15.15 -0.73 -4.29
N LYS A 208 16.36 -1.23 -4.08
CA LYS A 208 17.46 -1.17 -5.04
C LYS A 208 17.08 -1.69 -6.42
N GLU A 209 16.41 -2.82 -6.51
CA GLU A 209 16.07 -3.46 -7.77
C GLU A 209 15.09 -2.61 -8.59
N TYR A 210 14.09 -2.03 -7.93
CA TYR A 210 13.15 -1.10 -8.56
C TYR A 210 13.87 0.17 -9.01
N LEU A 211 14.70 0.76 -8.15
CA LEU A 211 15.43 1.99 -8.43
C LEU A 211 16.52 1.82 -9.52
N GLN A 212 16.97 0.61 -9.79
CA GLN A 212 17.84 0.28 -10.92
C GLN A 212 17.10 0.07 -12.23
N SER A 213 15.79 -0.14 -12.19
CA SER A 213 14.96 -0.23 -13.39
C SER A 213 14.85 1.13 -14.08
N GLY A 214 15.11 1.16 -15.38
CA GLY A 214 15.05 2.39 -16.17
C GLY A 214 13.68 3.08 -16.14
N HIS A 215 12.60 2.30 -16.02
CA HIS A 215 11.24 2.84 -15.93
C HIS A 215 11.02 3.63 -14.63
N PHE A 216 11.23 3.00 -13.47
CA PHE A 216 11.04 3.68 -12.17
C PHE A 216 11.97 4.87 -12.03
N TYR A 217 13.24 4.70 -12.41
CA TYR A 217 14.21 5.79 -12.34
C TYR A 217 13.81 6.98 -13.19
N SER A 218 13.41 6.78 -14.45
CA SER A 218 13.00 7.86 -15.34
C SER A 218 11.74 8.57 -14.84
N THR A 219 10.79 7.85 -14.27
CA THR A 219 9.57 8.40 -13.69
C THR A 219 9.87 9.24 -12.44
N LEU A 220 10.66 8.72 -11.50
CA LEU A 220 11.08 9.46 -10.30
C LEU A 220 11.87 10.72 -10.67
N ARG A 221 12.76 10.65 -11.66
CA ARG A 221 13.50 11.81 -12.16
C ARG A 221 12.58 12.84 -12.81
N TYR A 222 11.59 12.37 -13.57
CA TYR A 222 10.58 13.25 -14.16
C TYR A 222 9.79 13.99 -13.08
N PHE A 223 9.34 13.29 -12.03
CA PHE A 223 8.66 13.90 -10.89
C PHE A 223 9.58 14.89 -10.17
N ALA A 224 10.84 14.53 -9.93
CA ALA A 224 11.80 15.38 -9.27
C ALA A 224 12.01 16.73 -10.01
N LYS A 225 12.09 16.68 -11.33
CA LYS A 225 12.30 17.88 -12.17
C LYS A 225 11.05 18.71 -12.43
N ASN A 226 9.86 18.12 -12.29
CA ASN A 226 8.58 18.76 -12.61
C ASN A 226 7.65 18.77 -11.39
N PRO A 227 7.94 19.57 -10.35
CA PRO A 227 7.13 19.63 -9.15
C PRO A 227 5.71 20.10 -9.46
N VAL A 228 4.73 19.52 -8.75
CA VAL A 228 3.32 19.89 -8.85
C VAL A 228 2.75 20.19 -7.47
N ASN A 229 1.73 21.00 -7.43
CA ASN A 229 1.05 21.32 -6.19
C ASN A 229 0.03 20.24 -5.83
N ILE A 230 0.30 19.46 -4.78
CA ILE A 230 -0.58 18.39 -4.29
C ILE A 230 -2.00 18.89 -4.02
N ARG A 231 -2.15 20.12 -3.49
CA ARG A 231 -3.48 20.69 -3.26
C ARG A 231 -4.29 20.74 -4.53
N LYS A 232 -3.70 21.18 -5.65
CA LYS A 232 -4.40 21.25 -6.93
C LYS A 232 -4.82 19.86 -7.40
N ILE A 233 -3.96 18.85 -7.25
CA ILE A 233 -4.29 17.47 -7.61
C ILE A 233 -5.46 16.98 -6.76
N LYS A 234 -5.41 17.18 -5.44
CA LYS A 234 -6.48 16.78 -4.52
C LYS A 234 -7.80 17.51 -4.84
N GLU A 235 -7.75 18.82 -5.04
CA GLU A 235 -8.91 19.63 -5.41
C GLU A 235 -9.54 19.17 -6.73
N GLU A 236 -8.70 18.82 -7.71
CA GLU A 236 -9.16 18.31 -9.00
C GLU A 236 -9.78 16.91 -8.89
N LYS A 237 -9.17 16.00 -8.14
CA LYS A 237 -9.75 14.68 -7.83
C LYS A 237 -11.07 14.79 -7.08
N GLU A 238 -11.18 15.63 -6.06
CA GLU A 238 -12.42 15.86 -5.34
C GLU A 238 -13.51 16.48 -6.23
N LYS A 239 -13.13 17.36 -7.16
CA LYS A 239 -14.03 17.93 -8.15
C LYS A 239 -14.57 16.84 -9.08
N ILE A 240 -13.68 16.01 -9.65
CA ILE A 240 -14.05 14.89 -10.51
C ILE A 240 -14.98 13.91 -9.77
N GLN A 241 -14.65 13.59 -8.52
CA GLN A 241 -15.47 12.67 -7.73
C GLN A 241 -16.87 13.26 -7.42
N ARG A 242 -16.95 14.56 -7.11
CA ARG A 242 -18.24 15.25 -6.95
C ARG A 242 -19.04 15.22 -8.24
N GLN A 243 -18.42 15.55 -9.38
CA GLN A 243 -19.07 15.51 -10.69
C GLN A 243 -19.58 14.10 -11.02
N LYS A 244 -18.81 13.06 -10.69
CA LYS A 244 -19.23 11.67 -10.87
C LYS A 244 -20.48 11.33 -10.06
N ILE A 245 -20.51 11.71 -8.78
CA ILE A 245 -21.66 11.46 -7.90
C ILE A 245 -22.90 12.22 -8.41
N GLU A 246 -22.75 13.47 -8.83
CA GLU A 246 -23.83 14.29 -9.34
C GLU A 246 -24.37 13.74 -10.67
N MET A 247 -23.47 13.34 -11.58
CA MET A 247 -23.84 12.73 -12.86
C MET A 247 -24.53 11.38 -12.65
N ASP A 248 -24.06 10.54 -11.74
CA ASP A 248 -24.69 9.26 -11.43
C ASP A 248 -26.12 9.46 -10.88
N ARG A 249 -26.32 10.40 -9.96
CA ARG A 249 -27.64 10.79 -9.46
C ARG A 249 -28.56 11.28 -10.57
N PHE A 250 -28.04 12.11 -11.47
CA PHE A 250 -28.79 12.60 -12.62
C PHE A 250 -29.21 11.44 -13.53
N LEU A 251 -28.30 10.55 -13.92
CA LEU A 251 -28.60 9.39 -14.75
C LEU A 251 -29.61 8.43 -14.08
N GLN A 252 -29.46 8.19 -12.78
CA GLN A 252 -30.41 7.38 -12.01
C GLN A 252 -31.80 7.98 -12.01
N SER A 253 -31.94 9.31 -11.93
CA SER A 253 -33.25 10.00 -12.02
C SER A 253 -33.95 9.76 -13.36
N LEU A 254 -33.17 9.46 -14.42
CA LEU A 254 -33.68 9.10 -15.75
C LEU A 254 -33.94 7.59 -15.92
N GLY A 255 -33.76 6.81 -14.84
CA GLY A 255 -33.87 5.36 -14.88
C GLY A 255 -32.75 4.68 -15.64
N ILE A 256 -31.55 5.30 -15.70
CA ILE A 256 -30.33 4.76 -16.27
C ILE A 256 -29.49 4.22 -15.11
N LYS A 257 -29.53 2.89 -14.89
CA LYS A 257 -28.93 2.24 -13.71
C LYS A 257 -27.69 1.42 -14.11
N ARG A 258 -26.61 2.06 -14.57
CA ARG A 258 -25.31 1.39 -14.76
C ARG A 258 -24.21 2.30 -14.24
N GLY A 259 -23.47 1.84 -13.21
CA GLY A 259 -22.51 2.63 -12.45
C GLY A 259 -21.34 3.20 -13.26
N ASP A 260 -21.01 2.63 -14.42
CA ASP A 260 -19.85 3.07 -15.20
C ASP A 260 -20.15 4.26 -16.13
N TYR A 261 -21.42 4.54 -16.41
CA TYR A 261 -21.80 5.60 -17.35
C TYR A 261 -21.42 7.00 -16.85
N ALA A 262 -21.62 7.28 -15.58
CA ALA A 262 -21.23 8.55 -14.99
C ALA A 262 -19.72 8.78 -15.08
N TRP A 263 -18.94 7.71 -14.81
CA TRP A 263 -17.51 7.76 -14.93
C TRP A 263 -17.03 8.01 -16.37
N ASN A 264 -17.61 7.31 -17.32
CA ASN A 264 -17.25 7.47 -18.75
C ASN A 264 -17.60 8.87 -19.25
N LEU A 265 -18.75 9.44 -18.85
CA LEU A 265 -19.13 10.81 -19.18
C LEU A 265 -18.19 11.84 -18.57
N VAL A 266 -17.86 11.70 -17.28
CA VAL A 266 -16.95 12.64 -16.57
C VAL A 266 -15.54 12.59 -17.20
N ASN A 267 -15.04 11.41 -17.49
CA ASN A 267 -13.73 11.25 -18.17
C ASN A 267 -13.72 11.82 -19.58
N PHE A 268 -14.86 11.82 -20.25
CA PHE A 268 -14.99 12.45 -21.57
C PHE A 268 -15.11 13.99 -21.51
N GLY A 269 -15.21 14.55 -20.29
CA GLY A 269 -15.34 15.99 -20.05
C GLY A 269 -16.78 16.47 -19.81
N ILE A 270 -17.71 15.56 -19.57
CA ILE A 270 -19.13 15.87 -19.28
C ILE A 270 -19.40 15.61 -17.80
N GLY A 271 -19.09 16.58 -16.96
CA GLY A 271 -19.26 16.49 -15.50
C GLY A 271 -20.62 16.97 -14.99
N THR A 272 -21.36 17.72 -15.80
CA THR A 272 -22.66 18.29 -15.45
C THR A 272 -23.66 18.18 -16.61
N LYS A 273 -24.97 18.37 -16.33
CA LYS A 273 -26.00 18.43 -17.36
C LYS A 273 -25.69 19.50 -18.42
N ASP A 274 -25.15 20.63 -18.02
CA ASP A 274 -24.87 21.74 -18.92
C ASP A 274 -23.69 21.49 -19.86
N ASP A 275 -22.78 20.58 -19.52
CA ASP A 275 -21.60 20.29 -20.35
C ASP A 275 -21.98 19.61 -21.68
N PHE A 276 -23.13 18.92 -21.74
CA PHE A 276 -23.60 18.29 -22.98
C PHE A 276 -23.74 19.27 -24.16
N LYS A 277 -23.97 20.56 -23.90
CA LYS A 277 -24.03 21.62 -24.92
C LYS A 277 -22.74 21.77 -25.71
N ASN A 278 -21.61 21.30 -25.17
CA ASN A 278 -20.30 21.38 -25.78
C ASN A 278 -20.02 20.23 -26.76
N PHE A 279 -20.86 19.18 -26.75
CA PHE A 279 -20.68 17.94 -27.48
C PHE A 279 -21.87 17.64 -28.40
N THR A 280 -21.58 17.12 -29.58
CA THR A 280 -22.60 16.61 -30.49
C THR A 280 -23.14 15.26 -30.00
N LYS A 281 -24.36 14.90 -30.42
CA LYS A 281 -24.93 13.56 -30.12
C LYS A 281 -24.01 12.42 -30.58
N LYS A 282 -23.33 12.60 -31.72
CA LYS A 282 -22.40 11.61 -32.27
C LYS A 282 -21.19 11.40 -31.36
N GLU A 283 -20.63 12.47 -30.80
CA GLU A 283 -19.51 12.39 -29.85
C GLU A 283 -19.97 11.68 -28.55
N VAL A 284 -21.12 12.03 -28.02
CA VAL A 284 -21.65 11.38 -26.81
C VAL A 284 -22.00 9.91 -27.05
N LEU A 285 -22.48 9.54 -28.23
CA LEU A 285 -22.69 8.14 -28.64
C LEU A 285 -21.41 7.32 -28.76
N SER A 286 -20.27 7.97 -28.94
CA SER A 286 -18.97 7.27 -28.98
C SER A 286 -18.45 6.85 -27.60
N ILE A 287 -19.06 7.35 -26.54
CA ILE A 287 -18.70 7.01 -25.15
C ILE A 287 -19.21 5.60 -24.85
N ASP A 288 -18.31 4.77 -24.28
CA ASP A 288 -18.65 3.40 -23.95
C ASP A 288 -19.86 3.32 -23.00
N GLY A 289 -20.81 2.46 -23.36
CA GLY A 289 -22.04 2.26 -22.63
C GLY A 289 -23.17 3.26 -22.97
N ILE A 290 -22.89 4.36 -23.67
CA ILE A 290 -23.92 5.33 -24.08
C ILE A 290 -24.52 4.92 -25.44
N GLY A 291 -25.79 4.59 -25.44
CA GLY A 291 -26.51 4.17 -26.65
C GLY A 291 -27.63 5.15 -27.04
N PRO A 292 -28.28 4.91 -28.20
CA PRO A 292 -29.37 5.76 -28.69
C PRO A 292 -30.51 5.96 -27.67
N LYS A 293 -30.85 4.89 -26.92
CA LYS A 293 -31.88 4.98 -25.86
C LYS A 293 -31.48 5.93 -24.71
N THR A 294 -30.19 6.01 -24.41
CA THR A 294 -29.66 6.95 -23.42
C THR A 294 -29.79 8.38 -23.92
N ILE A 295 -29.43 8.63 -25.18
CA ILE A 295 -29.57 9.95 -25.80
C ILE A 295 -31.04 10.41 -25.77
N THR A 296 -32.00 9.55 -26.17
CA THR A 296 -33.43 9.89 -26.12
C THR A 296 -33.85 10.30 -24.70
N LYS A 297 -33.45 9.57 -23.69
CA LYS A 297 -33.77 9.92 -22.29
C LYS A 297 -33.14 11.23 -21.82
N LEU A 298 -31.93 11.52 -22.27
CA LEU A 298 -31.26 12.79 -21.99
C LEU A 298 -32.03 13.97 -22.64
N GLU A 299 -32.48 13.81 -23.89
CA GLU A 299 -33.30 14.81 -24.59
C GLU A 299 -34.64 15.02 -23.90
N GLU A 300 -35.32 13.94 -23.52
CA GLU A 300 -36.60 14.01 -22.76
C GLU A 300 -36.43 14.75 -21.42
N ALA A 301 -35.23 14.65 -20.79
CA ALA A 301 -34.87 15.37 -19.58
C ALA A 301 -34.39 16.82 -19.84
N GLY A 302 -34.51 17.31 -21.08
CA GLY A 302 -34.12 18.66 -21.47
C GLY A 302 -32.62 18.88 -21.52
N VAL A 303 -31.83 17.85 -21.86
CA VAL A 303 -30.41 17.98 -22.20
C VAL A 303 -30.30 18.52 -23.61
N GLU A 304 -29.57 19.61 -23.77
CA GLU A 304 -29.24 20.19 -25.08
C GLU A 304 -27.86 19.72 -25.52
N PHE A 305 -27.73 19.33 -26.77
CA PHE A 305 -26.47 18.96 -27.41
C PHE A 305 -26.01 20.09 -28.33
N LYS A 306 -24.71 20.14 -28.60
CA LYS A 306 -24.15 21.02 -29.60
C LYS A 306 -24.85 20.79 -30.93
N GLY A 307 -25.35 21.85 -31.56
CA GLY A 307 -26.02 21.79 -32.85
C GLY A 307 -25.15 21.09 -33.92
N GLU A 308 -25.77 20.24 -34.73
CA GLU A 308 -25.17 19.67 -35.91
C GLU A 308 -25.05 20.72 -37.03
#